data_8e8ac9b1e00959b84d7dd8763d728018
#
_entry.id   8e8ac9b1e00959b84d7dd8763d728018
#
_cell.length_a   1.000
_cell.length_b   1.000
_cell.length_c   1.000
_cell.angle_alpha   90.00
_cell.angle_beta   90.00
_cell.angle_gamma   90.00
#
_symmetry.space_group_name_H-M   'P 1'
#
loop_
_entity.id
_entity.type
_entity.pdbx_description
1 polymer ?
#
loop_
_entity_poly.entity_id
_entity_poly.type
_entity_poly.pdbx_seq_one_letter_code
_entity_poly.pdbx_strand_id
1 'polypeptide(L)'
;MKKWEKLPREFQNEEVRPYYDILSRRTGSLVVKRCFDFLAALIMLVICLPFMLIIAVWIKCDSRGKVFFLQKRVTKDGRTFNIFKFRTMVSDAEKKGTQVTVKNDSRITGAGKFLRKCRLDELPQLINVLKGDMTFVGTRPEVTKYVERYTPEMYATLLMPAGITSLASIKFKDEEKLLDGAENTDDVYVNTVLPQKMKYNLEYISKFSFFYDIKLMFMTFLAVI
;
A
#
# COMPACT_ATOMS: atom_id res chain seq x y z
N MET A 1 -7.83 12.42 14.39
CA MET A 1 -7.77 11.02 14.87
C MET A 1 -9.02 10.70 15.68
N LYS A 2 -9.43 9.41 15.74
CA LYS A 2 -10.44 8.96 16.71
C LYS A 2 -9.88 9.08 18.14
N LYS A 3 -10.76 9.27 19.13
CA LYS A 3 -10.37 9.16 20.55
C LYS A 3 -9.94 7.72 20.84
N TRP A 4 -9.01 7.53 21.80
CA TRP A 4 -8.47 6.23 22.15
C TRP A 4 -9.55 5.18 22.44
N GLU A 5 -10.55 5.55 23.24
CA GLU A 5 -11.65 4.67 23.67
C GLU A 5 -12.61 4.28 22.52
N LYS A 6 -12.51 4.98 21.36
CA LYS A 6 -13.31 4.72 20.15
C LYS A 6 -12.56 3.90 19.10
N LEU A 7 -11.31 3.52 19.35
CA LEU A 7 -10.56 2.61 18.50
C LEU A 7 -11.09 1.17 18.66
N PRO A 8 -10.92 0.29 17.65
CA PRO A 8 -11.19 -1.15 17.82
C PRO A 8 -10.38 -1.73 18.98
N ARG A 9 -10.88 -2.80 19.61
CA ARG A 9 -10.27 -3.40 20.81
C ARG A 9 -8.82 -3.85 20.59
N GLU A 10 -8.51 -4.34 19.41
CA GLU A 10 -7.18 -4.81 19.00
C GLU A 10 -6.13 -3.69 19.05
N PHE A 11 -6.57 -2.43 18.94
CA PHE A 11 -5.69 -1.26 19.01
C PHE A 11 -5.50 -0.73 20.44
N GLN A 12 -6.40 -1.10 21.37
CA GLN A 12 -6.42 -0.59 22.73
C GLN A 12 -5.48 -1.42 23.62
N ASN A 13 -4.19 -1.47 23.31
CA ASN A 13 -3.18 -2.19 24.06
C ASN A 13 -1.98 -1.28 24.37
N GLU A 14 -1.12 -1.71 25.30
CA GLU A 14 0.03 -0.93 25.77
C GLU A 14 1.10 -0.70 24.69
N GLU A 15 1.23 -1.62 23.73
CA GLU A 15 2.22 -1.54 22.66
C GLU A 15 1.83 -0.50 21.60
N VAL A 16 0.54 -0.31 21.33
CA VAL A 16 0.00 0.70 20.37
C VAL A 16 -0.05 2.09 21.01
N ARG A 17 -0.21 2.19 22.32
CA ARG A 17 -0.40 3.46 23.02
C ARG A 17 0.67 4.53 22.74
N PRO A 18 1.98 4.23 22.76
CA PRO A 18 3.01 5.22 22.46
C PRO A 18 2.87 5.85 21.08
N TYR A 19 2.56 5.03 20.06
CA TYR A 19 2.35 5.50 18.67
C TYR A 19 1.11 6.38 18.55
N TYR A 20 0.04 6.00 19.24
CA TYR A 20 -1.18 6.83 19.29
C TYR A 20 -0.88 8.19 19.92
N ASP A 21 -0.16 8.26 21.01
CA ASP A 21 0.17 9.50 21.72
C ASP A 21 1.06 10.42 20.84
N ILE A 22 2.02 9.85 20.08
CA ILE A 22 2.83 10.59 19.11
C ILE A 22 1.93 11.22 18.03
N LEU A 23 1.04 10.44 17.42
CA LEU A 23 0.16 10.92 16.36
C LEU A 23 -0.88 11.92 16.86
N SER A 24 -1.40 11.72 18.07
CA SER A 24 -2.40 12.61 18.66
C SER A 24 -1.85 14.02 18.91
N ARG A 25 -0.56 14.13 19.29
CA ARG A 25 0.14 15.42 19.42
C ARG A 25 0.43 16.10 18.09
N ARG A 26 0.38 15.34 16.97
CA ARG A 26 0.69 15.83 15.60
C ARG A 26 -0.55 15.96 14.72
N THR A 27 -1.72 16.16 15.32
CA THR A 27 -3.01 16.26 14.60
C THR A 27 -2.99 17.34 13.52
N GLY A 28 -2.35 18.49 13.77
CA GLY A 28 -2.18 19.55 12.76
C GLY A 28 -1.44 19.06 11.51
N SER A 29 -0.33 18.32 11.70
CA SER A 29 0.42 17.72 10.57
C SER A 29 -0.42 16.68 9.82
N LEU A 30 -1.28 15.92 10.52
CA LEU A 30 -2.20 14.97 9.86
C LEU A 30 -3.25 15.68 9.00
N VAL A 31 -3.74 16.82 9.43
CA VAL A 31 -4.68 17.64 8.64
C VAL A 31 -4.00 18.21 7.43
N VAL A 32 -2.83 18.85 7.60
CA VAL A 32 -2.03 19.40 6.49
C VAL A 32 -1.70 18.29 5.47
N LYS A 33 -1.24 17.13 5.95
CA LYS A 33 -1.01 15.95 5.11
C LYS A 33 -2.25 15.59 4.30
N ARG A 34 -3.43 15.50 4.93
CA ARG A 34 -4.66 15.12 4.23
C ARG A 34 -5.07 16.12 3.17
N CYS A 35 -4.95 17.43 3.45
CA CYS A 35 -5.22 18.49 2.47
C CYS A 35 -4.26 18.39 1.29
N PHE A 36 -2.97 18.22 1.56
CA PHE A 36 -1.94 18.03 0.53
C PHE A 36 -2.21 16.79 -0.32
N ASP A 37 -2.46 15.62 0.31
CA ASP A 37 -2.74 14.37 -0.37
C ASP A 37 -3.94 14.51 -1.32
N PHE A 38 -5.02 15.15 -0.86
CA PHE A 38 -6.22 15.36 -1.66
C PHE A 38 -5.95 16.25 -2.89
N LEU A 39 -5.33 17.40 -2.68
CA LEU A 39 -5.03 18.36 -3.76
C LEU A 39 -4.04 17.77 -4.77
N ALA A 40 -2.96 17.17 -4.28
CA ALA A 40 -1.95 16.55 -5.13
C ALA A 40 -2.54 15.37 -5.93
N ALA A 41 -3.34 14.52 -5.30
CA ALA A 41 -4.00 13.40 -5.99
C ALA A 41 -4.99 13.89 -7.05
N LEU A 42 -5.73 14.98 -6.79
CA LEU A 42 -6.65 15.57 -7.77
C LEU A 42 -5.91 16.09 -8.99
N ILE A 43 -4.85 16.88 -8.76
CA ILE A 43 -4.01 17.44 -9.84
C ILE A 43 -3.37 16.29 -10.66
N MET A 44 -2.75 15.33 -9.97
CA MET A 44 -2.12 14.18 -10.63
C MET A 44 -3.13 13.36 -11.42
N LEU A 45 -4.33 13.14 -10.89
CA LEU A 45 -5.36 12.38 -11.60
C LEU A 45 -5.77 13.07 -12.89
N VAL A 46 -5.97 14.40 -12.87
CA VAL A 46 -6.31 15.18 -14.08
C VAL A 46 -5.19 15.10 -15.11
N ILE A 47 -3.92 15.28 -14.70
CA ILE A 47 -2.75 15.21 -15.60
C ILE A 47 -2.56 13.79 -16.16
N CYS A 48 -2.72 12.77 -15.32
CA CYS A 48 -2.50 11.37 -15.72
C CYS A 48 -3.69 10.75 -16.46
N LEU A 49 -4.87 11.37 -16.45
CA LEU A 49 -6.08 10.79 -17.04
C LEU A 49 -5.91 10.39 -18.53
N PRO A 50 -5.34 11.24 -19.43
CA PRO A 50 -5.12 10.84 -20.82
C PRO A 50 -4.24 9.59 -20.94
N PHE A 51 -3.16 9.52 -20.16
CA PHE A 51 -2.26 8.37 -20.13
C PHE A 51 -2.95 7.11 -19.57
N MET A 52 -3.78 7.27 -18.55
CA MET A 52 -4.56 6.18 -17.99
C MET A 52 -5.56 5.61 -18.99
N LEU A 53 -6.14 6.45 -19.86
CA LEU A 53 -7.02 6.00 -20.94
C LEU A 53 -6.25 5.18 -21.99
N ILE A 54 -5.06 5.63 -22.38
CA ILE A 54 -4.17 4.88 -23.31
C ILE A 54 -3.82 3.52 -22.72
N ILE A 55 -3.42 3.48 -21.42
CA ILE A 55 -3.12 2.23 -20.73
C ILE A 55 -4.34 1.31 -20.69
N ALA A 56 -5.53 1.86 -20.45
CA ALA A 56 -6.77 1.09 -20.39
C ALA A 56 -7.08 0.40 -21.74
N VAL A 57 -6.88 1.11 -22.84
CA VAL A 57 -7.02 0.54 -24.20
C VAL A 57 -5.96 -0.55 -24.42
N TRP A 58 -4.70 -0.28 -24.09
CA TRP A 58 -3.62 -1.26 -24.21
C TRP A 58 -3.91 -2.56 -23.46
N ILE A 59 -4.35 -2.47 -22.20
CA ILE A 59 -4.75 -3.64 -21.40
C ILE A 59 -5.86 -4.44 -22.07
N LYS A 60 -6.83 -3.77 -22.70
CA LYS A 60 -7.94 -4.42 -23.42
C LYS A 60 -7.48 -5.14 -24.68
N CYS A 61 -6.51 -4.58 -25.40
CA CYS A 61 -5.93 -5.19 -26.59
C CYS A 61 -5.02 -6.39 -26.23
N ASP A 62 -4.29 -6.31 -25.09
CA ASP A 62 -3.32 -7.35 -24.67
C ASP A 62 -4.02 -8.60 -24.11
N SER A 63 -5.13 -8.45 -23.37
CA SER A 63 -5.80 -9.58 -22.74
C SER A 63 -7.28 -9.34 -22.47
N ARG A 64 -8.09 -10.41 -22.47
CA ARG A 64 -9.53 -10.35 -22.19
C ARG A 64 -9.80 -10.09 -20.70
N GLY A 65 -10.81 -9.25 -20.39
CA GLY A 65 -11.29 -9.00 -19.03
C GLY A 65 -11.42 -7.51 -18.69
N LYS A 66 -11.59 -7.19 -17.39
CA LYS A 66 -11.73 -5.81 -16.89
C LYS A 66 -10.39 -5.07 -16.96
N VAL A 67 -10.43 -3.73 -17.14
CA VAL A 67 -9.23 -2.87 -17.13
C VAL A 67 -8.65 -2.78 -15.71
N PHE A 68 -9.51 -2.61 -14.73
CA PHE A 68 -9.11 -2.48 -13.32
C PHE A 68 -9.19 -3.83 -12.61
N PHE A 69 -8.19 -4.03 -11.75
CA PHE A 69 -8.15 -5.04 -10.72
C PHE A 69 -8.49 -4.40 -9.38
N LEU A 70 -9.42 -5.02 -8.64
CA LEU A 70 -9.86 -4.56 -7.33
C LEU A 70 -9.57 -5.67 -6.32
N GLN A 71 -8.84 -5.33 -5.25
CA GLN A 71 -8.53 -6.28 -4.19
C GLN A 71 -8.87 -5.66 -2.82
N LYS A 72 -9.50 -6.46 -1.95
CA LYS A 72 -9.74 -6.04 -0.56
C LYS A 72 -8.42 -5.91 0.19
N ARG A 73 -8.23 -4.77 0.82
CA ARG A 73 -7.09 -4.43 1.66
C ARG A 73 -7.55 -3.75 2.94
N VAL A 74 -6.67 -3.72 3.93
CA VAL A 74 -6.95 -3.07 5.22
C VAL A 74 -6.28 -1.70 5.26
N THR A 75 -6.97 -0.71 5.81
CA THR A 75 -6.49 0.66 6.01
C THR A 75 -6.75 1.10 7.45
N LYS A 76 -6.68 2.40 7.68
CA LYS A 76 -6.88 3.04 8.98
C LYS A 76 -8.04 2.46 9.78
N ASP A 77 -7.82 2.31 11.08
CA ASP A 77 -8.76 1.78 12.07
C ASP A 77 -9.25 0.35 11.75
N GLY A 78 -8.47 -0.46 11.01
CA GLY A 78 -8.85 -1.82 10.62
C GLY A 78 -9.92 -1.90 9.53
N ARG A 79 -10.33 -0.76 8.93
CA ARG A 79 -11.35 -0.71 7.89
C ARG A 79 -10.86 -1.35 6.60
N THR A 80 -11.68 -2.16 5.95
CA THR A 80 -11.40 -2.71 4.63
C THR A 80 -11.82 -1.76 3.53
N PHE A 81 -11.07 -1.75 2.43
CA PHE A 81 -11.37 -1.01 1.21
C PHE A 81 -10.93 -1.79 -0.02
N ASN A 82 -11.37 -1.39 -1.21
CA ASN A 82 -10.89 -1.95 -2.46
C ASN A 82 -9.79 -1.06 -3.03
N ILE A 83 -8.56 -1.59 -3.11
CA ILE A 83 -7.46 -0.92 -3.78
C ILE A 83 -7.68 -0.99 -5.30
N PHE A 84 -7.53 0.13 -6.00
CA PHE A 84 -7.62 0.21 -7.46
C PHE A 84 -6.24 0.03 -8.08
N LYS A 85 -6.12 -0.92 -9.00
CA LYS A 85 -4.93 -1.09 -9.84
C LYS A 85 -5.33 -1.35 -11.28
N PHE A 86 -4.44 -1.06 -12.22
CA PHE A 86 -4.59 -1.64 -13.54
C PHE A 86 -4.34 -3.15 -13.48
N ARG A 87 -5.10 -3.90 -14.28
CA ARG A 87 -4.90 -5.34 -14.40
C ARG A 87 -3.58 -5.64 -15.09
N THR A 88 -2.74 -6.41 -14.43
CA THR A 88 -1.42 -6.84 -14.93
C THR A 88 -1.31 -8.36 -15.05
N MET A 89 -2.36 -9.08 -14.67
CA MET A 89 -2.44 -10.54 -14.72
C MET A 89 -3.68 -10.99 -15.48
N VAL A 90 -3.70 -12.24 -15.94
CA VAL A 90 -4.88 -12.88 -16.54
C VAL A 90 -6.05 -12.88 -15.58
N SER A 91 -7.29 -12.89 -16.11
CA SER A 91 -8.51 -12.66 -15.30
C SER A 91 -8.77 -13.73 -14.22
N ASP A 92 -8.20 -14.92 -14.34
CA ASP A 92 -8.33 -16.07 -13.44
C ASP A 92 -7.08 -16.29 -12.56
N ALA A 93 -6.18 -15.30 -12.51
CA ALA A 93 -4.91 -15.40 -11.78
C ALA A 93 -5.06 -15.74 -10.29
N GLU A 94 -6.10 -15.22 -9.62
CA GLU A 94 -6.37 -15.52 -8.20
C GLU A 94 -6.71 -16.98 -7.93
N LYS A 95 -7.24 -17.70 -8.93
CA LYS A 95 -7.56 -19.13 -8.82
C LYS A 95 -6.34 -20.03 -9.05
N LYS A 96 -5.27 -19.46 -9.63
CA LYS A 96 -4.09 -20.22 -10.12
C LYS A 96 -2.86 -20.13 -9.21
N GLY A 97 -2.94 -19.46 -8.07
CA GLY A 97 -1.78 -19.36 -7.18
C GLY A 97 -1.99 -18.46 -5.95
N THR A 98 -0.89 -18.21 -5.24
CA THR A 98 -0.88 -17.39 -4.01
C THR A 98 -1.17 -15.91 -4.29
N GLN A 99 -1.52 -15.16 -3.23
CA GLN A 99 -1.75 -13.71 -3.34
C GLN A 99 -0.45 -12.92 -3.48
N VAL A 100 0.68 -13.54 -3.20
CA VAL A 100 2.02 -12.96 -3.39
C VAL A 100 2.53 -13.33 -4.78
N THR A 101 3.11 -12.36 -5.47
CA THR A 101 3.72 -12.57 -6.79
C THR A 101 5.16 -13.07 -6.61
N VAL A 102 5.52 -14.11 -7.36
CA VAL A 102 6.88 -14.64 -7.42
C VAL A 102 7.59 -14.17 -8.68
N LYS A 103 8.92 -14.35 -8.73
CA LYS A 103 9.72 -14.03 -9.90
C LYS A 103 9.27 -14.87 -11.10
N ASN A 104 9.15 -14.25 -12.28
CA ASN A 104 8.70 -14.88 -13.53
C ASN A 104 7.29 -15.51 -13.46
N ASP A 105 6.39 -14.93 -12.70
CA ASP A 105 5.02 -15.39 -12.57
C ASP A 105 4.31 -15.43 -13.93
N SER A 106 3.97 -16.62 -14.40
CA SER A 106 3.34 -16.87 -15.71
C SER A 106 1.95 -16.25 -15.87
N ARG A 107 1.34 -15.81 -14.77
CA ARG A 107 0.04 -15.13 -14.77
C ARG A 107 0.12 -13.69 -15.27
N ILE A 108 1.34 -13.10 -15.33
CA ILE A 108 1.55 -11.70 -15.73
C ILE A 108 1.42 -11.58 -17.26
N THR A 109 0.56 -10.65 -17.72
CA THR A 109 0.34 -10.37 -19.15
C THR A 109 1.50 -9.57 -19.76
N GLY A 110 1.55 -9.46 -21.10
CA GLY A 110 2.58 -8.68 -21.81
C GLY A 110 2.59 -7.22 -21.39
N ALA A 111 1.45 -6.54 -21.42
CA ALA A 111 1.28 -5.19 -20.90
C ALA A 111 1.59 -5.13 -19.41
N GLY A 112 1.18 -6.15 -18.64
CA GLY A 112 1.40 -6.25 -17.20
C GLY A 112 2.87 -6.20 -16.81
N LYS A 113 3.77 -6.85 -17.55
CA LYS A 113 5.22 -6.81 -17.30
C LYS A 113 5.76 -5.38 -17.33
N PHE A 114 5.39 -4.61 -18.36
CA PHE A 114 5.81 -3.21 -18.49
C PHE A 114 5.21 -2.33 -17.39
N LEU A 115 3.89 -2.43 -17.17
CA LEU A 115 3.18 -1.63 -16.18
C LEU A 115 3.75 -1.81 -14.77
N ARG A 116 4.05 -3.05 -14.37
CA ARG A 116 4.67 -3.37 -13.08
C ARG A 116 6.10 -2.85 -12.96
N LYS A 117 6.90 -3.00 -14.01
CA LYS A 117 8.28 -2.50 -14.05
C LYS A 117 8.33 -0.98 -13.83
N CYS A 118 7.39 -0.24 -14.43
CA CYS A 118 7.31 1.21 -14.32
C CYS A 118 6.38 1.69 -13.18
N ARG A 119 5.80 0.79 -12.37
CA ARG A 119 4.80 1.09 -11.32
C ARG A 119 3.56 1.84 -11.81
N LEU A 120 3.30 1.83 -13.12
CA LEU A 120 2.13 2.48 -13.73
C LEU A 120 0.81 1.77 -13.38
N ASP A 121 0.88 0.50 -13.01
CA ASP A 121 -0.28 -0.27 -12.55
C ASP A 121 -0.90 0.31 -11.27
N GLU A 122 -0.17 1.09 -10.50
CA GLU A 122 -0.63 1.68 -9.25
C GLU A 122 -1.24 3.09 -9.40
N LEU A 123 -1.18 3.71 -10.62
CA LEU A 123 -1.78 5.03 -10.88
C LEU A 123 -3.26 5.14 -10.45
N PRO A 124 -4.13 4.13 -10.64
CA PRO A 124 -5.52 4.21 -10.20
C PRO A 124 -5.70 4.36 -8.68
N GLN A 125 -4.66 4.10 -7.86
CA GLN A 125 -4.72 4.33 -6.41
C GLN A 125 -4.90 5.82 -6.05
N LEU A 126 -4.64 6.75 -6.96
CA LEU A 126 -5.00 8.16 -6.79
C LEU A 126 -6.48 8.33 -6.43
N ILE A 127 -7.36 7.47 -6.97
CA ILE A 127 -8.79 7.43 -6.63
C ILE A 127 -8.97 7.04 -5.14
N ASN A 128 -8.19 6.09 -4.63
CA ASN A 128 -8.23 5.72 -3.23
C ASN A 128 -7.74 6.86 -2.31
N VAL A 129 -6.75 7.64 -2.76
CA VAL A 129 -6.27 8.82 -2.02
C VAL A 129 -7.37 9.89 -1.96
N LEU A 130 -8.05 10.18 -3.07
CA LEU A 130 -9.17 11.14 -3.10
C LEU A 130 -10.29 10.70 -2.17
N LYS A 131 -10.65 9.41 -2.16
CA LYS A 131 -11.68 8.84 -1.28
C LYS A 131 -11.28 8.86 0.20
N GLY A 132 -10.00 9.02 0.53
CA GLY A 132 -9.47 8.94 1.90
C GLY A 132 -9.24 7.53 2.41
N ASP A 133 -9.28 6.53 1.53
CA ASP A 133 -8.89 5.16 1.84
C ASP A 133 -7.38 5.04 1.97
N MET A 134 -6.64 5.84 1.20
CA MET A 134 -5.18 5.87 1.14
C MET A 134 -4.62 7.29 1.27
N THR A 135 -3.31 7.37 1.39
CA THR A 135 -2.45 8.55 1.42
C THR A 135 -1.25 8.29 0.51
N PHE A 136 -0.47 9.32 0.13
CA PHE A 136 0.76 9.08 -0.64
C PHE A 136 1.79 8.29 0.18
N VAL A 137 2.06 8.72 1.41
CA VAL A 137 3.06 8.08 2.29
C VAL A 137 2.36 7.48 3.51
N GLY A 138 2.53 6.19 3.72
CA GLY A 138 1.94 5.45 4.85
C GLY A 138 2.30 3.97 4.76
N THR A 139 1.84 3.17 5.70
CA THR A 139 2.03 1.72 5.63
C THR A 139 1.36 1.14 4.39
N ARG A 140 2.09 0.35 3.59
CA ARG A 140 1.50 -0.34 2.43
C ARG A 140 0.35 -1.25 2.90
N PRO A 141 -0.84 -1.19 2.27
CA PRO A 141 -2.00 -1.93 2.76
C PRO A 141 -1.84 -3.44 2.58
N GLU A 142 -2.05 -4.19 3.64
CA GLU A 142 -2.05 -5.65 3.62
C GLU A 142 -3.45 -6.22 3.37
N VAL A 143 -3.50 -7.48 2.91
CA VAL A 143 -4.76 -8.25 2.84
C VAL A 143 -5.19 -8.68 4.23
N THR A 144 -6.49 -8.90 4.43
CA THR A 144 -7.07 -9.27 5.74
C THR A 144 -6.36 -10.49 6.33
N LYS A 145 -6.06 -11.50 5.53
CA LYS A 145 -5.33 -12.73 5.92
C LYS A 145 -4.02 -12.45 6.66
N TYR A 146 -3.25 -11.44 6.24
CA TYR A 146 -1.98 -11.08 6.89
C TYR A 146 -2.18 -10.17 8.09
N VAL A 147 -3.20 -9.29 8.07
CA VAL A 147 -3.54 -8.45 9.22
C VAL A 147 -4.01 -9.30 10.41
N GLU A 148 -4.69 -10.43 10.18
CA GLU A 148 -5.07 -11.40 11.21
C GLU A 148 -3.86 -12.06 11.90
N ARG A 149 -2.66 -11.91 11.33
CA ARG A 149 -1.39 -12.41 11.87
C ARG A 149 -0.56 -11.31 12.54
N TYR A 150 -1.10 -10.10 12.69
CA TYR A 150 -0.41 -9.00 13.33
C TYR A 150 -0.17 -9.27 14.81
N THR A 151 1.02 -8.93 15.30
CA THR A 151 1.27 -8.80 16.74
C THR A 151 0.55 -7.56 17.27
N PRO A 152 0.32 -7.45 18.59
CA PRO A 152 -0.32 -6.28 19.18
C PRO A 152 0.31 -4.95 18.73
N GLU A 153 1.65 -4.84 18.68
CA GLU A 153 2.35 -3.64 18.25
C GLU A 153 2.09 -3.29 16.78
N MET A 154 1.99 -4.28 15.89
CA MET A 154 1.78 -4.06 14.46
C MET A 154 0.48 -3.32 14.14
N TYR A 155 -0.55 -3.41 15.01
CA TYR A 155 -1.78 -2.64 14.86
C TYR A 155 -1.56 -1.13 14.88
N ALA A 156 -0.46 -0.64 15.46
CA ALA A 156 -0.10 0.77 15.41
C ALA A 156 0.02 1.28 13.97
N THR A 157 0.43 0.43 13.03
CA THR A 157 0.56 0.79 11.61
C THR A 157 -0.77 1.14 10.94
N LEU A 158 -1.89 0.72 11.53
CA LEU A 158 -3.24 1.01 11.08
C LEU A 158 -3.87 2.24 11.78
N LEU A 159 -3.12 3.01 12.59
CA LEU A 159 -3.57 4.29 13.13
C LEU A 159 -3.64 5.39 12.05
N MET A 160 -2.97 5.19 10.93
CA MET A 160 -2.95 6.09 9.78
C MET A 160 -3.53 5.41 8.53
N PRO A 161 -3.99 6.19 7.52
CA PRO A 161 -4.39 5.61 6.23
C PRO A 161 -3.23 4.87 5.57
N ALA A 162 -3.56 3.82 4.82
CA ALA A 162 -2.59 3.07 4.03
C ALA A 162 -1.91 3.97 2.98
N GLY A 163 -0.62 3.73 2.69
CA GLY A 163 0.18 4.51 1.74
C GLY A 163 0.30 3.86 0.37
N ILE A 164 0.45 4.69 -0.68
CA ILE A 164 0.93 4.25 -2.00
C ILE A 164 2.39 3.84 -1.85
N THR A 165 3.19 4.67 -1.17
CA THR A 165 4.56 4.37 -0.80
C THR A 165 4.75 4.33 0.71
N SER A 166 5.86 3.72 1.15
CA SER A 166 6.23 3.60 2.56
C SER A 166 7.75 3.52 2.72
N LEU A 167 8.26 3.81 3.91
CA LEU A 167 9.65 3.55 4.24
C LEU A 167 10.01 2.06 4.02
N ALA A 168 9.09 1.15 4.38
CA ALA A 168 9.25 -0.28 4.11
C ALA A 168 9.37 -0.57 2.61
N SER A 169 8.51 0.01 1.75
CA SER A 169 8.57 -0.21 0.29
C SER A 169 9.89 0.26 -0.34
N ILE A 170 10.49 1.34 0.19
CA ILE A 170 11.78 1.85 -0.26
C ILE A 170 12.92 0.90 0.14
N LYS A 171 12.88 0.38 1.39
CA LYS A 171 13.93 -0.49 1.95
C LYS A 171 13.82 -1.94 1.48
N PHE A 172 12.62 -2.41 1.17
CA PHE A 172 12.29 -3.78 0.74
C PHE A 172 11.85 -3.83 -0.74
N LYS A 173 12.53 -3.11 -1.63
CA LYS A 173 12.20 -3.14 -3.06
C LYS A 173 12.41 -4.51 -3.72
N ASP A 174 13.29 -5.34 -3.16
CA ASP A 174 13.65 -6.68 -3.63
C ASP A 174 12.92 -7.81 -2.87
N GLU A 175 11.72 -7.55 -2.33
CA GLU A 175 10.90 -8.50 -1.57
C GLU A 175 10.70 -9.84 -2.31
N GLU A 176 10.52 -9.78 -3.64
CA GLU A 176 10.33 -10.96 -4.49
C GLU A 176 11.52 -11.93 -4.43
N LYS A 177 12.74 -11.42 -4.19
CA LYS A 177 13.94 -12.26 -4.06
C LYS A 177 13.97 -13.07 -2.76
N LEU A 178 13.37 -12.54 -1.69
CA LEU A 178 13.27 -13.22 -0.39
C LEU A 178 12.25 -14.36 -0.42
N LEU A 179 11.34 -14.32 -1.37
CA LEU A 179 10.26 -15.29 -1.54
C LEU A 179 10.57 -16.33 -2.63
N ASP A 180 11.66 -16.12 -3.37
CA ASP A 180 12.07 -16.99 -4.47
C ASP A 180 12.56 -18.35 -3.91
N GLY A 181 12.00 -19.45 -4.41
CA GLY A 181 12.34 -20.81 -3.97
C GLY A 181 11.71 -21.29 -2.66
N ALA A 182 10.84 -20.49 -2.03
CA ALA A 182 10.15 -20.90 -0.81
C ALA A 182 9.08 -21.97 -1.10
N GLU A 183 9.11 -23.09 -0.38
CA GLU A 183 8.08 -24.14 -0.45
C GLU A 183 6.69 -23.60 -0.04
N ASN A 184 6.66 -22.76 0.99
CA ASN A 184 5.45 -22.05 1.44
C ASN A 184 5.71 -20.54 1.49
N THR A 185 5.37 -19.84 0.41
CA THR A 185 5.55 -18.38 0.26
C THR A 185 4.79 -17.60 1.33
N ASP A 186 3.60 -18.05 1.74
CA ASP A 186 2.79 -17.38 2.77
C ASP A 186 3.47 -17.44 4.16
N ASP A 187 4.04 -18.59 4.53
CA ASP A 187 4.72 -18.75 5.83
C ASP A 187 6.00 -17.92 5.89
N VAL A 188 6.79 -17.92 4.81
CA VAL A 188 7.99 -17.06 4.73
C VAL A 188 7.60 -15.59 4.80
N TYR A 189 6.52 -15.21 4.10
CA TYR A 189 6.04 -13.84 4.16
C TYR A 189 5.65 -13.43 5.59
N VAL A 190 4.81 -14.22 6.26
CA VAL A 190 4.30 -13.91 7.61
C VAL A 190 5.40 -13.92 8.68
N ASN A 191 6.30 -14.91 8.62
CA ASN A 191 7.27 -15.13 9.69
C ASN A 191 8.59 -14.36 9.49
N THR A 192 8.91 -13.95 8.26
CA THR A 192 10.20 -13.32 7.94
C THR A 192 10.03 -11.91 7.36
N VAL A 193 9.25 -11.76 6.29
CA VAL A 193 9.14 -10.50 5.54
C VAL A 193 8.29 -9.48 6.30
N LEU A 194 7.11 -9.89 6.74
CA LEU A 194 6.15 -9.02 7.41
C LEU A 194 6.72 -8.37 8.69
N PRO A 195 7.36 -9.10 9.62
CA PRO A 195 7.94 -8.49 10.81
C PRO A 195 9.03 -7.46 10.49
N GLN A 196 9.85 -7.71 9.48
CA GLN A 196 10.90 -6.78 9.07
C GLN A 196 10.31 -5.51 8.43
N LYS A 197 9.30 -5.63 7.57
CA LYS A 197 8.56 -4.49 7.01
C LYS A 197 7.90 -3.65 8.10
N MET A 198 7.34 -4.32 9.12
CA MET A 198 6.64 -3.64 10.21
C MET A 198 7.58 -2.80 11.08
N LYS A 199 8.85 -3.20 11.28
CA LYS A 199 9.85 -2.34 11.93
C LYS A 199 9.97 -0.98 11.25
N TYR A 200 10.07 -0.95 9.91
CA TYR A 200 10.15 0.31 9.16
C TYR A 200 8.83 1.10 9.18
N ASN A 201 7.68 0.41 9.19
CA ASN A 201 6.39 1.07 9.27
C ASN A 201 6.16 1.72 10.65
N LEU A 202 6.58 1.05 11.74
CA LEU A 202 6.54 1.59 13.09
C LEU A 202 7.54 2.74 13.27
N GLU A 203 8.74 2.61 12.70
CA GLU A 203 9.73 3.70 12.64
C GLU A 203 9.15 4.94 11.94
N TYR A 204 8.45 4.74 10.82
CA TYR A 204 7.79 5.83 10.13
C TYR A 204 6.78 6.56 11.03
N ILE A 205 5.93 5.83 11.75
CA ILE A 205 4.93 6.44 12.66
C ILE A 205 5.60 7.23 13.77
N SER A 206 6.66 6.69 14.37
CA SER A 206 7.43 7.36 15.44
C SER A 206 8.03 8.69 14.97
N LYS A 207 8.52 8.72 13.74
CA LYS A 207 9.16 9.89 13.11
C LYS A 207 8.19 10.74 12.30
N PHE A 208 6.90 10.39 12.25
CA PHE A 208 5.93 11.04 11.39
C PHE A 208 5.99 12.56 11.50
N SER A 209 6.13 13.24 10.37
CA SER A 209 5.88 14.66 10.18
C SER A 209 5.57 14.90 8.70
N PHE A 210 4.90 16.00 8.39
CA PHE A 210 4.63 16.35 6.99
C PHE A 210 5.92 16.46 6.15
N PHE A 211 6.96 17.04 6.69
CA PHE A 211 8.26 17.14 5.99
C PHE A 211 8.94 15.78 5.80
N TYR A 212 8.73 14.85 6.73
CA TYR A 212 9.23 13.49 6.56
C TYR A 212 8.51 12.76 5.42
N ASP A 213 7.22 13.00 5.24
CA ASP A 213 6.47 12.49 4.08
C ASP A 213 7.04 13.02 2.75
N ILE A 214 7.30 14.34 2.66
CA ILE A 214 7.92 14.93 1.47
C ILE A 214 9.27 14.27 1.18
N LYS A 215 10.09 14.06 2.21
CA LYS A 215 11.38 13.35 2.06
C LYS A 215 11.18 11.93 1.52
N LEU A 216 10.22 11.18 2.05
CA LEU A 216 9.96 9.80 1.60
C LEU A 216 9.40 9.76 0.16
N MET A 217 8.56 10.71 -0.23
CA MET A 217 8.11 10.83 -1.62
C MET A 217 9.29 11.04 -2.58
N PHE A 218 10.22 11.95 -2.23
CA PHE A 218 11.42 12.17 -3.01
C PHE A 218 12.32 10.93 -3.08
N MET A 219 12.53 10.24 -1.95
CA MET A 219 13.29 8.99 -1.91
C MET A 219 12.62 7.89 -2.77
N THR A 220 11.29 7.83 -2.79
CA THR A 220 10.56 6.88 -3.65
C THR A 220 10.81 7.17 -5.12
N PHE A 221 10.74 8.44 -5.51
CA PHE A 221 11.02 8.85 -6.88
C PHE A 221 12.41 8.40 -7.32
N LEU A 222 13.44 8.65 -6.50
CA LEU A 222 14.81 8.19 -6.77
C LEU A 222 14.97 6.67 -6.79
N ALA A 223 14.15 5.93 -6.05
CA ALA A 223 14.23 4.47 -5.98
C ALA A 223 13.56 3.77 -7.17
N VAL A 224 12.68 4.48 -7.90
CA VAL A 224 11.93 3.95 -9.07
C VAL A 224 12.65 4.25 -10.39
N ILE A 225 13.44 5.34 -10.43
CA ILE A 225 14.30 5.69 -11.57
C ILE A 225 15.60 4.88 -11.50
#